data_47d342172a37584661004cba15a28832
#
_entry.id   47d342172a37584661004cba15a28832
#
_cell.length_a   1.000
_cell.length_b   1.000
_cell.length_c   1.000
_cell.angle_alpha   90.00
_cell.angle_beta   90.00
_cell.angle_gamma   90.00
#
_symmetry.space_group_name_H-M   'P 1'
#
loop_
_entity.id
_entity.type
_entity.pdbx_description
1 polymer ?
#
loop_
_entity_poly.entity_id
_entity_poly.type
_entity_poly.pdbx_seq_one_letter_code
_entity_poly.pdbx_strand_id
1 'polypeptide(L)'
;LDMTKNQITKELNRQAVLFEQKCKQGQCVDENIRFTDLSEMWFTDYAENNLKKTTLVSYKKMLKVVLPAIGHISIGKLQPHNLNTFYNMLLEQKIGCNVTCHSDEDFKNYINVHNGKKYDKPRMSQNELAEKSSVSIATINKLLKGNVISVECAKKICETLGLEYKKVFKETDRSTISPSTVKRYHALISSICSFAVLQNIIPINPCTRVKPPKVNKHEADYLDEEETTKLLNTLQTEPQPFRTAIQLLLFTGIRRGEMCGLSWEDIDFDHNVIRIKRNVLYTQETGVYEDTPKTATSVRAIKISSHVIGLINDYREWQEEQQNKCSNQWRESKRVFTNALGVPLHPSSVSKWFARFNQKNGLRHIPLHSLRHTSASILVMNGVPLNAVSKRLGHACAATTSNIYSHVFRMADEMAAEALDDVIFKKTSENHSA
;
A
#
# COMPACT_ATOMS: atom_id res chain seq x y z
N LEU A 1 2.38 -51.98 -17.98
CA LEU A 1 1.11 -52.58 -17.59
C LEU A 1 0.53 -53.28 -18.82
N ASP A 2 0.77 -54.60 -18.91
CA ASP A 2 0.26 -55.43 -19.99
C ASP A 2 -1.21 -55.76 -19.75
N MET A 3 -2.06 -54.85 -20.19
CA MET A 3 -3.51 -55.11 -20.21
C MET A 3 -3.90 -55.83 -21.48
N THR A 4 -4.72 -56.86 -21.36
CA THR A 4 -5.28 -57.56 -22.53
C THR A 4 -6.27 -56.69 -23.28
N LYS A 5 -6.47 -56.91 -24.59
CA LYS A 5 -7.43 -56.12 -25.41
C LYS A 5 -8.81 -56.00 -24.75
N ASN A 6 -9.32 -57.06 -24.12
CA ASN A 6 -10.61 -57.05 -23.42
C ASN A 6 -10.61 -56.17 -22.15
N GLN A 7 -9.49 -56.12 -21.43
CA GLN A 7 -9.35 -55.25 -20.25
C GLN A 7 -9.29 -53.75 -20.66
N ILE A 8 -8.59 -53.45 -21.74
CA ILE A 8 -8.52 -52.10 -22.32
C ILE A 8 -9.91 -51.63 -22.77
N THR A 9 -10.67 -52.48 -23.47
CA THR A 9 -12.04 -52.13 -23.92
C THR A 9 -12.98 -51.94 -22.74
N LYS A 10 -12.86 -52.73 -21.68
CA LYS A 10 -13.68 -52.62 -20.47
C LYS A 10 -13.38 -51.36 -19.68
N GLU A 11 -12.11 -50.97 -19.60
CA GLU A 11 -11.69 -49.73 -18.94
C GLU A 11 -12.07 -48.47 -19.77
N LEU A 12 -11.95 -48.55 -21.12
CA LEU A 12 -12.44 -47.49 -22.02
C LEU A 12 -13.94 -47.24 -21.87
N ASN A 13 -14.75 -48.31 -21.85
CA ASN A 13 -16.21 -48.16 -21.64
C ASN A 13 -16.52 -47.62 -20.26
N ARG A 14 -15.81 -48.01 -19.23
CA ARG A 14 -15.97 -47.48 -17.89
C ARG A 14 -15.62 -45.98 -17.85
N GLN A 15 -14.51 -45.56 -18.45
CA GLN A 15 -14.12 -44.16 -18.53
C GLN A 15 -15.12 -43.34 -19.35
N ALA A 16 -15.65 -43.89 -20.45
CA ALA A 16 -16.70 -43.25 -21.25
C ALA A 16 -17.98 -42.99 -20.45
N VAL A 17 -18.46 -43.98 -19.66
CA VAL A 17 -19.62 -43.83 -18.79
C VAL A 17 -19.38 -42.79 -17.67
N LEU A 18 -18.20 -42.81 -17.06
CA LEU A 18 -17.82 -41.81 -16.07
C LEU A 18 -17.74 -40.40 -16.65
N PHE A 19 -17.22 -40.29 -17.89
CA PHE A 19 -17.18 -39.04 -18.64
C PHE A 19 -18.58 -38.53 -18.98
N GLU A 20 -19.47 -39.40 -19.45
CA GLU A 20 -20.87 -39.07 -19.74
C GLU A 20 -21.63 -38.61 -18.47
N GLN A 21 -21.39 -39.26 -17.32
CA GLN A 21 -21.94 -38.83 -16.05
C GLN A 21 -21.42 -37.45 -15.63
N LYS A 22 -20.12 -37.17 -15.79
CA LYS A 22 -19.52 -35.86 -15.55
C LYS A 22 -20.12 -34.80 -16.48
N CYS A 23 -20.33 -35.12 -17.77
CA CYS A 23 -20.98 -34.23 -18.72
C CYS A 23 -22.42 -33.89 -18.32
N LYS A 24 -23.21 -34.91 -17.93
CA LYS A 24 -24.59 -34.72 -17.47
C LYS A 24 -24.71 -33.92 -16.18
N GLN A 25 -23.67 -33.93 -15.35
CA GLN A 25 -23.55 -33.14 -14.10
C GLN A 25 -22.96 -31.73 -14.35
N GLY A 26 -22.72 -31.33 -15.59
CA GLY A 26 -22.09 -30.05 -15.92
C GLY A 26 -20.60 -29.97 -15.47
N GLN A 27 -19.97 -31.12 -15.21
CA GLN A 27 -18.58 -31.20 -14.71
C GLN A 27 -17.54 -31.38 -15.85
N CYS A 28 -17.95 -31.21 -17.10
CA CYS A 28 -17.03 -31.25 -18.23
C CYS A 28 -16.50 -29.85 -18.53
N VAL A 29 -15.58 -29.41 -17.72
CA VAL A 29 -14.77 -28.25 -18.06
C VAL A 29 -13.34 -28.73 -18.33
N ASP A 30 -12.68 -28.07 -19.27
CA ASP A 30 -11.38 -28.47 -19.74
C ASP A 30 -10.30 -28.26 -18.67
N GLU A 31 -9.96 -29.33 -17.93
CA GLU A 31 -8.85 -29.33 -16.95
C GLU A 31 -7.49 -28.97 -17.59
N ASN A 32 -7.43 -28.91 -18.95
CA ASN A 32 -6.22 -28.54 -19.67
C ASN A 32 -6.02 -27.04 -19.86
N ILE A 33 -6.99 -26.22 -19.44
CA ILE A 33 -6.84 -24.75 -19.45
C ILE A 33 -5.58 -24.38 -18.70
N ARG A 34 -4.72 -23.55 -19.31
CA ARG A 34 -3.50 -23.05 -18.67
C ARG A 34 -3.88 -22.04 -17.57
N PHE A 35 -3.04 -21.95 -16.55
CA PHE A 35 -3.26 -20.98 -15.47
C PHE A 35 -3.30 -19.54 -16.01
N THR A 36 -2.58 -19.22 -17.10
CA THR A 36 -2.65 -17.93 -17.79
C THR A 36 -4.07 -17.64 -18.25
N ASP A 37 -4.66 -18.53 -19.03
CA ASP A 37 -5.99 -18.34 -19.64
C ASP A 37 -7.07 -18.29 -18.57
N LEU A 38 -6.96 -19.16 -17.54
CA LEU A 38 -7.83 -19.12 -16.36
C LEU A 38 -7.72 -17.78 -15.61
N SER A 39 -6.52 -17.22 -15.48
CA SER A 39 -6.33 -15.92 -14.81
C SER A 39 -6.97 -14.77 -15.57
N GLU A 40 -7.01 -14.82 -16.89
CA GLU A 40 -7.71 -13.85 -17.74
C GLU A 40 -9.23 -13.98 -17.58
N MET A 41 -9.77 -15.20 -17.64
CA MET A 41 -11.19 -15.48 -17.36
C MET A 41 -11.59 -14.95 -15.96
N TRP A 42 -10.81 -15.29 -14.95
CA TRP A 42 -11.06 -14.80 -13.58
C TRP A 42 -11.04 -13.28 -13.51
N PHE A 43 -10.15 -12.64 -14.28
CA PHE A 43 -10.00 -11.19 -14.26
C PHE A 43 -11.23 -10.51 -14.86
N THR A 44 -11.70 -10.96 -16.06
CA THR A 44 -12.84 -10.40 -16.76
C THR A 44 -14.18 -10.73 -16.09
N ASP A 45 -14.39 -11.99 -15.75
CA ASP A 45 -15.70 -12.47 -15.30
C ASP A 45 -15.97 -12.16 -13.81
N TYR A 46 -14.91 -12.12 -13.01
CA TYR A 46 -15.04 -11.93 -11.56
C TYR A 46 -14.38 -10.66 -11.05
N ALA A 47 -13.06 -10.46 -11.32
CA ALA A 47 -12.27 -9.47 -10.61
C ALA A 47 -12.70 -8.04 -10.94
N GLU A 48 -12.92 -7.71 -12.23
CA GLU A 48 -13.30 -6.37 -12.66
C GLU A 48 -14.62 -5.90 -12.09
N ASN A 49 -15.58 -6.83 -11.90
CA ASN A 49 -16.90 -6.54 -11.36
C ASN A 49 -16.96 -6.51 -9.83
N ASN A 50 -16.06 -7.23 -9.15
CA ASN A 50 -16.16 -7.46 -7.70
C ASN A 50 -15.04 -6.79 -6.88
N LEU A 51 -13.95 -6.38 -7.50
CA LEU A 51 -12.79 -5.86 -6.79
C LEU A 51 -12.59 -4.36 -7.02
N LYS A 52 -12.04 -3.69 -6.02
CA LYS A 52 -11.69 -2.27 -6.11
C LYS A 52 -10.55 -2.04 -7.11
N LYS A 53 -10.57 -0.90 -7.80
CA LYS A 53 -9.56 -0.49 -8.81
C LYS A 53 -8.12 -0.63 -8.31
N THR A 54 -7.83 -0.23 -7.06
CA THR A 54 -6.50 -0.40 -6.45
C THR A 54 -6.07 -1.86 -6.31
N THR A 55 -7.02 -2.76 -6.02
CA THR A 55 -6.76 -4.21 -5.93
C THR A 55 -6.46 -4.78 -7.31
N LEU A 56 -7.25 -4.40 -8.32
CA LEU A 56 -7.04 -4.81 -9.72
C LEU A 56 -5.64 -4.43 -10.20
N VAL A 57 -5.24 -3.16 -10.02
CA VAL A 57 -3.89 -2.68 -10.39
C VAL A 57 -2.80 -3.47 -9.65
N SER A 58 -3.00 -3.75 -8.35
CA SER A 58 -2.06 -4.56 -7.58
C SER A 58 -1.98 -5.99 -8.12
N TYR A 59 -3.10 -6.61 -8.45
CA TYR A 59 -3.16 -7.97 -8.96
C TYR A 59 -2.58 -8.07 -10.38
N LYS A 60 -2.82 -7.10 -11.26
CA LYS A 60 -2.14 -7.01 -12.58
C LYS A 60 -0.61 -7.01 -12.42
N LYS A 61 -0.08 -6.23 -11.47
CA LYS A 61 1.36 -6.21 -11.18
C LYS A 61 1.87 -7.57 -10.65
N MET A 62 1.10 -8.21 -9.78
CA MET A 62 1.46 -9.52 -9.22
C MET A 62 1.42 -10.62 -10.28
N LEU A 63 0.45 -10.60 -11.20
CA LEU A 63 0.36 -11.56 -12.31
C LEU A 63 1.57 -11.48 -13.24
N LYS A 64 2.20 -10.33 -13.43
CA LYS A 64 3.46 -10.21 -14.18
C LYS A 64 4.60 -11.05 -13.60
N VAL A 65 4.54 -11.41 -12.32
CA VAL A 65 5.53 -12.27 -11.64
C VAL A 65 5.04 -13.73 -11.60
N VAL A 66 3.75 -13.93 -11.40
CA VAL A 66 3.14 -15.27 -11.28
C VAL A 66 3.13 -16.01 -12.62
N LEU A 67 2.69 -15.34 -13.70
CA LEU A 67 2.47 -15.99 -15.00
C LEU A 67 3.75 -16.56 -15.63
N PRO A 68 4.91 -15.88 -15.61
CA PRO A 68 6.15 -16.49 -16.09
C PRO A 68 6.55 -17.75 -15.32
N ALA A 69 6.18 -17.86 -14.04
CA ALA A 69 6.56 -18.97 -13.19
C ALA A 69 5.63 -20.18 -13.28
N ILE A 70 4.31 -19.96 -13.27
CA ILE A 70 3.32 -21.05 -13.23
C ILE A 70 2.22 -20.93 -14.30
N GLY A 71 2.20 -19.86 -15.10
CA GLY A 71 1.16 -19.59 -16.09
C GLY A 71 1.04 -20.66 -17.18
N HIS A 72 2.15 -21.31 -17.54
CA HIS A 72 2.21 -22.39 -18.54
C HIS A 72 1.63 -23.71 -18.05
N ILE A 73 1.40 -23.88 -16.76
CA ILE A 73 0.89 -25.12 -16.16
C ILE A 73 -0.62 -25.20 -16.37
N SER A 74 -1.12 -26.35 -16.87
CA SER A 74 -2.56 -26.62 -16.90
C SER A 74 -3.12 -26.70 -15.50
N ILE A 75 -4.32 -26.13 -15.27
CA ILE A 75 -4.89 -26.01 -13.92
C ILE A 75 -5.11 -27.37 -13.24
N GLY A 76 -5.50 -28.39 -13.99
CA GLY A 76 -5.63 -29.77 -13.48
C GLY A 76 -4.28 -30.41 -13.07
N LYS A 77 -3.15 -29.87 -13.56
CA LYS A 77 -1.79 -30.33 -13.23
C LYS A 77 -1.06 -29.41 -12.23
N LEU A 78 -1.70 -28.32 -11.79
CA LEU A 78 -1.11 -27.42 -10.80
C LEU A 78 -1.13 -28.09 -9.41
N GLN A 79 0.04 -28.54 -8.98
CA GLN A 79 0.23 -29.26 -7.74
C GLN A 79 0.77 -28.37 -6.61
N PRO A 80 0.55 -28.73 -5.34
CA PRO A 80 1.09 -27.98 -4.18
C PRO A 80 2.60 -27.75 -4.25
N HIS A 81 3.38 -28.67 -4.81
CA HIS A 81 4.83 -28.51 -4.94
C HIS A 81 5.23 -27.38 -5.91
N ASN A 82 4.45 -27.15 -6.98
CA ASN A 82 4.70 -26.03 -7.91
C ASN A 82 4.58 -24.69 -7.18
N LEU A 83 3.58 -24.57 -6.31
CA LEU A 83 3.35 -23.36 -5.49
C LEU A 83 4.47 -23.18 -4.46
N ASN A 84 4.89 -24.24 -3.78
CA ASN A 84 6.03 -24.18 -2.85
C ASN A 84 7.32 -23.77 -3.56
N THR A 85 7.60 -24.33 -4.73
CA THR A 85 8.75 -23.93 -5.56
C THR A 85 8.69 -22.45 -5.92
N PHE A 86 7.52 -21.97 -6.34
CA PHE A 86 7.30 -20.55 -6.65
C PHE A 86 7.55 -19.65 -5.43
N TYR A 87 7.05 -20.04 -4.24
CA TYR A 87 7.26 -19.24 -3.02
C TYR A 87 8.74 -19.23 -2.59
N ASN A 88 9.44 -20.34 -2.72
CA ASN A 88 10.87 -20.40 -2.45
C ASN A 88 11.67 -19.51 -3.43
N MET A 89 11.32 -19.51 -4.72
CA MET A 89 11.94 -18.62 -5.70
C MET A 89 11.72 -17.11 -5.36
N LEU A 90 10.57 -16.76 -4.80
CA LEU A 90 10.30 -15.40 -4.32
C LEU A 90 11.18 -15.04 -3.12
N LEU A 91 11.28 -15.94 -2.13
CA LEU A 91 12.06 -15.72 -0.91
C LEU A 91 13.57 -15.71 -1.18
N GLU A 92 14.03 -16.56 -2.10
CA GLU A 92 15.43 -16.63 -2.54
C GLU A 92 15.82 -15.50 -3.51
N GLN A 93 14.91 -14.54 -3.74
CA GLN A 93 15.11 -13.37 -4.62
C GLN A 93 15.43 -13.73 -6.09
N LYS A 94 15.03 -14.90 -6.53
CA LYS A 94 15.21 -15.34 -7.94
C LYS A 94 14.22 -14.66 -8.88
N ILE A 95 13.02 -14.35 -8.38
CA ILE A 95 11.94 -13.72 -9.15
C ILE A 95 11.23 -12.64 -8.31
N GLY A 96 10.58 -11.70 -8.99
CA GLY A 96 9.72 -10.70 -8.35
C GLY A 96 10.43 -9.64 -7.51
N CYS A 97 11.75 -9.71 -7.36
CA CYS A 97 12.53 -8.70 -6.64
C CYS A 97 12.84 -7.50 -7.55
N ASN A 98 12.92 -6.33 -6.93
CA ASN A 98 13.48 -5.16 -7.60
C ASN A 98 15.00 -5.22 -7.52
N VAL A 99 15.65 -5.22 -8.67
CA VAL A 99 17.11 -5.15 -8.74
C VAL A 99 17.51 -3.73 -9.07
N THR A 100 18.39 -3.17 -8.26
CA THR A 100 18.99 -1.87 -8.51
C THR A 100 20.42 -2.04 -9.01
N CYS A 101 20.90 -1.07 -9.77
CA CYS A 101 22.24 -1.05 -10.28
C CYS A 101 22.82 0.38 -10.20
N HIS A 102 24.13 0.48 -10.12
CA HIS A 102 24.83 1.72 -10.26
C HIS A 102 25.82 1.63 -11.42
N SER A 103 26.27 2.76 -11.92
CA SER A 103 27.29 2.85 -12.92
C SER A 103 28.49 3.62 -12.38
N ASP A 104 29.68 3.12 -12.64
CA ASP A 104 30.94 3.84 -12.42
C ASP A 104 31.23 4.83 -13.56
N GLU A 105 30.48 4.75 -14.68
CA GLU A 105 30.61 5.68 -15.80
C GLU A 105 29.98 7.04 -15.53
N ASP A 106 30.66 8.09 -15.92
CA ASP A 106 30.09 9.44 -15.86
C ASP A 106 29.12 9.68 -17.03
N PHE A 107 27.85 9.43 -16.80
CA PHE A 107 26.78 9.64 -17.78
C PHE A 107 26.64 11.09 -18.25
N LYS A 108 27.27 12.07 -17.57
CA LYS A 108 27.37 13.45 -18.09
C LYS A 108 28.10 13.50 -19.41
N ASN A 109 28.96 12.52 -19.71
CA ASN A 109 29.66 12.42 -20.98
C ASN A 109 28.71 12.10 -22.16
N TYR A 110 27.54 11.59 -21.93
CA TYR A 110 26.54 11.27 -22.97
C TYR A 110 25.40 12.30 -23.09
N ILE A 111 25.40 13.31 -22.24
CA ILE A 111 24.33 14.30 -22.15
C ILE A 111 24.87 15.72 -22.33
N ASN A 112 24.10 16.57 -23.04
CA ASN A 112 24.40 17.98 -23.15
C ASN A 112 24.24 18.64 -21.78
N VAL A 113 25.35 19.06 -21.17
CA VAL A 113 25.33 19.81 -19.91
C VAL A 113 25.22 21.29 -20.26
N HIS A 114 24.22 21.99 -19.75
CA HIS A 114 23.98 23.41 -19.93
C HIS A 114 24.99 24.32 -19.21
N ASN A 115 26.26 23.93 -19.08
CA ASN A 115 27.32 24.71 -18.42
C ASN A 115 28.35 25.23 -19.40
N GLY A 116 27.93 25.71 -20.57
CA GLY A 116 28.78 26.56 -21.43
C GLY A 116 30.01 25.92 -22.13
N LYS A 117 30.30 24.65 -21.87
CA LYS A 117 31.38 23.94 -22.58
C LYS A 117 30.80 23.20 -23.79
N LYS A 118 31.11 23.64 -25.01
CA LYS A 118 30.88 22.89 -26.25
C LYS A 118 31.79 21.65 -26.24
N TYR A 119 31.18 20.49 -26.43
CA TYR A 119 31.89 19.24 -26.65
C TYR A 119 31.84 18.86 -28.14
N ASP A 120 32.88 18.26 -28.65
CA ASP A 120 33.06 17.96 -30.08
C ASP A 120 32.15 16.90 -30.70
N LYS A 121 31.27 16.27 -29.89
CA LYS A 121 30.28 15.28 -30.38
C LYS A 121 28.87 15.69 -30.00
N PRO A 122 27.90 15.49 -30.91
CA PRO A 122 26.50 15.75 -30.60
C PRO A 122 26.06 14.85 -29.44
N ARG A 123 25.63 15.44 -28.34
CA ARG A 123 25.13 14.76 -27.15
C ARG A 123 23.64 14.92 -27.06
N MET A 124 23.00 13.89 -26.55
CA MET A 124 21.57 13.88 -26.34
C MET A 124 21.19 14.75 -25.14
N SER A 125 20.12 15.54 -25.22
CA SER A 125 19.61 16.26 -24.05
C SER A 125 18.94 15.30 -23.05
N GLN A 126 18.80 15.72 -21.78
CA GLN A 126 18.10 14.91 -20.77
C GLN A 126 16.64 14.59 -21.17
N ASN A 127 15.96 15.56 -21.79
CA ASN A 127 14.59 15.39 -22.28
C ASN A 127 14.53 14.38 -23.43
N GLU A 128 15.45 14.49 -24.38
CA GLU A 128 15.55 13.58 -25.52
C GLU A 128 15.89 12.15 -25.08
N LEU A 129 16.81 11.99 -24.10
CA LEU A 129 17.12 10.68 -23.54
C LEU A 129 15.89 10.10 -22.79
N ALA A 130 15.15 10.94 -22.07
CA ALA A 130 13.93 10.52 -21.37
C ALA A 130 12.85 10.01 -22.36
N GLU A 131 12.65 10.74 -23.45
CA GLU A 131 11.70 10.42 -24.50
C GLU A 131 12.08 9.13 -25.22
N LYS A 132 13.30 9.05 -25.73
CA LYS A 132 13.79 7.89 -26.51
C LYS A 132 13.89 6.61 -25.67
N SER A 133 14.34 6.71 -24.41
CA SER A 133 14.46 5.56 -23.51
C SER A 133 13.15 5.20 -22.79
N SER A 134 12.10 6.02 -22.88
CA SER A 134 10.88 5.90 -22.09
C SER A 134 11.16 5.82 -20.56
N VAL A 135 12.21 6.51 -20.10
CA VAL A 135 12.61 6.60 -18.71
C VAL A 135 12.37 8.01 -18.19
N SER A 136 11.83 8.14 -16.97
CA SER A 136 11.51 9.47 -16.43
C SER A 136 12.76 10.35 -16.25
N ILE A 137 12.62 11.66 -16.51
CA ILE A 137 13.68 12.66 -16.27
C ILE A 137 14.22 12.58 -14.84
N ALA A 138 13.35 12.28 -13.87
CA ALA A 138 13.78 12.13 -12.47
C ALA A 138 14.75 10.94 -12.28
N THR A 139 14.57 9.84 -13.03
CA THR A 139 15.47 8.68 -13.02
C THR A 139 16.80 9.02 -13.69
N ILE A 140 16.76 9.74 -14.81
CA ILE A 140 17.97 10.22 -15.49
C ILE A 140 18.76 11.16 -14.57
N ASN A 141 18.09 12.09 -13.89
CA ASN A 141 18.73 12.95 -12.90
C ASN A 141 19.35 12.20 -11.72
N LYS A 142 18.76 11.08 -11.29
CA LYS A 142 19.36 10.19 -10.28
C LYS A 142 20.65 9.57 -10.82
N LEU A 143 20.60 9.03 -12.04
CA LEU A 143 21.79 8.44 -12.68
C LEU A 143 22.92 9.45 -12.81
N LEU A 144 22.63 10.68 -13.28
CA LEU A 144 23.61 11.76 -13.42
C LEU A 144 24.25 12.20 -12.08
N LYS A 145 23.57 11.96 -10.97
CA LYS A 145 24.08 12.19 -9.61
C LYS A 145 24.84 10.99 -9.04
N GLY A 146 25.06 9.93 -9.83
CA GLY A 146 25.71 8.70 -9.38
C GLY A 146 24.84 7.81 -8.46
N ASN A 147 23.54 8.05 -8.41
CA ASN A 147 22.64 7.26 -7.58
C ASN A 147 22.16 5.99 -8.31
N VAL A 148 21.79 4.98 -7.52
CA VAL A 148 21.25 3.72 -8.03
C VAL A 148 19.91 3.91 -8.76
N ILE A 149 19.73 3.18 -9.85
CA ILE A 149 18.49 3.12 -10.63
C ILE A 149 18.05 1.64 -10.80
N SER A 150 16.84 1.41 -11.28
CA SER A 150 16.40 0.04 -11.57
C SER A 150 17.10 -0.53 -12.80
N VAL A 151 17.36 -1.82 -12.80
CA VAL A 151 17.97 -2.56 -13.92
C VAL A 151 17.17 -2.37 -15.21
N GLU A 152 15.82 -2.34 -15.11
CA GLU A 152 14.97 -2.10 -16.28
C GLU A 152 15.23 -0.72 -16.91
N CYS A 153 15.31 0.33 -16.10
CA CYS A 153 15.63 1.67 -16.59
C CYS A 153 17.05 1.75 -17.17
N ALA A 154 18.02 1.10 -16.50
CA ALA A 154 19.40 1.06 -16.96
C ALA A 154 19.53 0.37 -18.34
N LYS A 155 18.84 -0.76 -18.54
CA LYS A 155 18.82 -1.44 -19.85
C LYS A 155 18.25 -0.57 -20.95
N LYS A 156 17.10 0.09 -20.73
CA LYS A 156 16.48 1.02 -21.69
C LYS A 156 17.41 2.19 -22.05
N ILE A 157 18.11 2.73 -21.05
CA ILE A 157 19.12 3.80 -21.29
C ILE A 157 20.28 3.27 -22.12
N CYS A 158 20.81 2.09 -21.80
CA CYS A 158 21.89 1.46 -22.57
C CYS A 158 21.49 1.19 -24.01
N GLU A 159 20.31 0.63 -24.25
CA GLU A 159 19.76 0.41 -25.58
C GLU A 159 19.68 1.70 -26.38
N THR A 160 19.20 2.79 -25.77
CA THR A 160 19.09 4.11 -26.41
C THR A 160 20.45 4.70 -26.77
N LEU A 161 21.46 4.48 -25.94
CA LEU A 161 22.81 5.01 -26.10
C LEU A 161 23.76 4.06 -26.86
N GLY A 162 23.29 2.86 -27.25
CA GLY A 162 24.11 1.84 -27.90
C GLY A 162 25.19 1.24 -27.00
N LEU A 163 24.95 1.20 -25.66
CA LEU A 163 25.88 0.73 -24.67
C LEU A 163 25.56 -0.70 -24.23
N GLU A 164 26.57 -1.48 -23.90
CA GLU A 164 26.37 -2.83 -23.34
C GLU A 164 26.15 -2.76 -21.84
N TYR A 165 24.94 -3.12 -21.38
CA TYR A 165 24.51 -3.00 -19.98
C TYR A 165 25.53 -3.59 -18.98
N LYS A 166 26.01 -4.82 -19.22
CA LYS A 166 26.92 -5.51 -18.30
C LYS A 166 28.29 -4.85 -18.15
N LYS A 167 28.73 -4.04 -19.14
CA LYS A 167 29.99 -3.30 -19.07
C LYS A 167 29.85 -1.99 -18.30
N VAL A 168 28.66 -1.41 -18.33
CA VAL A 168 28.38 -0.06 -17.80
C VAL A 168 27.79 -0.10 -16.39
N PHE A 169 26.95 -1.08 -16.12
CA PHE A 169 26.22 -1.19 -14.85
C PHE A 169 26.58 -2.43 -14.06
N LYS A 170 26.72 -2.26 -12.74
CA LYS A 170 26.85 -3.33 -11.75
C LYS A 170 25.58 -3.40 -10.91
N GLU A 171 25.01 -4.60 -10.80
CA GLU A 171 23.89 -4.83 -9.88
C GLU A 171 24.39 -4.69 -8.44
N THR A 172 23.74 -3.87 -7.65
CA THR A 172 24.18 -3.53 -6.29
C THR A 172 23.34 -4.15 -5.22
N ASP A 173 22.02 -4.22 -5.46
CA ASP A 173 21.09 -4.67 -4.43
C ASP A 173 19.89 -5.37 -5.07
N ARG A 174 19.42 -6.40 -4.38
CA ARG A 174 18.16 -7.08 -4.68
C ARG A 174 17.24 -6.92 -3.49
N SER A 175 16.10 -6.27 -3.71
CA SER A 175 15.11 -6.13 -2.66
C SER A 175 14.61 -7.50 -2.19
N THR A 176 14.58 -7.72 -0.88
CA THR A 176 13.98 -8.91 -0.29
C THR A 176 12.46 -8.86 -0.41
N ILE A 177 11.85 -9.98 -0.78
CA ILE A 177 10.40 -10.14 -0.76
C ILE A 177 10.01 -10.64 0.62
N SER A 178 9.21 -9.83 1.33
CA SER A 178 8.76 -10.20 2.67
C SER A 178 7.79 -11.39 2.66
N PRO A 179 7.77 -12.22 3.73
CA PRO A 179 6.76 -13.27 3.90
C PRO A 179 5.32 -12.79 3.74
N SER A 180 5.01 -11.56 4.15
CA SER A 180 3.70 -10.95 3.96
C SER A 180 3.37 -10.72 2.48
N THR A 181 4.36 -10.38 1.67
CA THR A 181 4.19 -10.24 0.22
C THR A 181 3.95 -11.60 -0.43
N VAL A 182 4.69 -12.65 -0.04
CA VAL A 182 4.45 -14.03 -0.51
C VAL A 182 3.02 -14.48 -0.16
N LYS A 183 2.54 -14.18 1.05
CA LYS A 183 1.15 -14.46 1.44
C LYS A 183 0.13 -13.75 0.54
N ARG A 184 0.43 -12.55 0.05
CA ARG A 184 -0.44 -11.85 -0.92
C ARG A 184 -0.46 -12.53 -2.28
N TYR A 185 0.68 -13.06 -2.76
CA TYR A 185 0.73 -13.89 -3.97
C TYR A 185 -0.11 -15.17 -3.80
N HIS A 186 0.05 -15.84 -2.65
CA HIS A 186 -0.77 -17.01 -2.32
C HIS A 186 -2.27 -16.68 -2.36
N ALA A 187 -2.70 -15.57 -1.77
CA ALA A 187 -4.10 -15.15 -1.76
C ALA A 187 -4.64 -14.89 -3.17
N LEU A 188 -3.86 -14.28 -4.06
CA LEU A 188 -4.23 -14.07 -5.46
C LEU A 188 -4.41 -15.41 -6.20
N ILE A 189 -3.40 -16.30 -6.13
CA ILE A 189 -3.44 -17.60 -6.80
C ILE A 189 -4.60 -18.42 -6.25
N SER A 190 -4.81 -18.41 -4.93
CA SER A 190 -5.92 -19.11 -4.29
C SER A 190 -7.28 -18.56 -4.73
N SER A 191 -7.42 -17.26 -4.94
CA SER A 191 -8.65 -16.66 -5.47
C SER A 191 -8.96 -17.13 -6.89
N ILE A 192 -7.95 -17.19 -7.76
CA ILE A 192 -8.08 -17.70 -9.13
C ILE A 192 -8.46 -19.19 -9.13
N CYS A 193 -7.77 -20.00 -8.30
CA CYS A 193 -8.10 -21.42 -8.17
C CYS A 193 -9.49 -21.67 -7.55
N SER A 194 -9.92 -20.83 -6.61
CA SER A 194 -11.29 -20.92 -6.05
C SER A 194 -12.36 -20.58 -7.10
N PHE A 195 -12.09 -19.62 -7.98
CA PHE A 195 -12.96 -19.37 -9.13
C PHE A 195 -13.04 -20.60 -10.03
N ALA A 196 -11.91 -21.27 -10.32
CA ALA A 196 -11.92 -22.51 -11.10
C ALA A 196 -12.76 -23.62 -10.45
N VAL A 197 -12.74 -23.72 -9.11
CA VAL A 197 -13.62 -24.67 -8.38
C VAL A 197 -15.10 -24.28 -8.53
N LEU A 198 -15.43 -23.00 -8.40
CA LEU A 198 -16.81 -22.50 -8.58
C LEU A 198 -17.33 -22.70 -10.01
N GLN A 199 -16.44 -22.65 -11.00
CA GLN A 199 -16.76 -22.92 -12.40
C GLN A 199 -16.71 -24.41 -12.75
N ASN A 200 -16.52 -25.29 -11.77
CA ASN A 200 -16.36 -26.74 -11.95
C ASN A 200 -15.19 -27.17 -12.85
N ILE A 201 -14.17 -26.30 -13.04
CA ILE A 201 -12.99 -26.58 -13.85
C ILE A 201 -12.06 -27.56 -13.11
N ILE A 202 -11.91 -27.40 -11.81
CA ILE A 202 -11.15 -28.31 -10.95
C ILE A 202 -11.99 -28.68 -9.71
N PRO A 203 -11.83 -29.87 -9.15
CA PRO A 203 -12.62 -30.32 -7.99
C PRO A 203 -12.15 -29.67 -6.68
N ILE A 204 -10.86 -29.32 -6.56
CA ILE A 204 -10.27 -28.84 -5.31
C ILE A 204 -9.23 -27.75 -5.62
N ASN A 205 -9.23 -26.69 -4.82
CA ASN A 205 -8.22 -25.64 -4.90
C ASN A 205 -6.86 -26.15 -4.37
N PRO A 206 -5.80 -26.24 -5.17
CA PRO A 206 -4.49 -26.74 -4.75
C PRO A 206 -3.84 -25.90 -3.65
N CYS A 207 -4.18 -24.60 -3.57
CA CYS A 207 -3.64 -23.69 -2.55
C CYS A 207 -4.06 -24.09 -1.11
N THR A 208 -5.16 -24.79 -0.94
CA THR A 208 -5.62 -25.22 0.41
C THR A 208 -4.66 -26.20 1.08
N ARG A 209 -3.83 -26.90 0.28
CA ARG A 209 -2.82 -27.84 0.75
C ARG A 209 -1.43 -27.24 0.90
N VAL A 210 -1.29 -25.94 0.72
CA VAL A 210 -0.02 -25.21 0.83
C VAL A 210 -0.10 -24.19 1.95
N LYS A 211 0.87 -24.19 2.84
CA LYS A 211 1.01 -23.19 3.89
C LYS A 211 1.98 -22.11 3.41
N PRO A 212 1.51 -20.86 3.20
CA PRO A 212 2.40 -19.76 2.90
C PRO A 212 3.35 -19.50 4.10
N PRO A 213 4.50 -18.83 3.89
CA PRO A 213 5.45 -18.53 4.95
C PRO A 213 4.79 -17.83 6.15
N LYS A 214 5.25 -18.16 7.35
CA LYS A 214 4.79 -17.48 8.57
C LYS A 214 5.16 -16.00 8.49
N VAL A 215 4.21 -15.14 8.77
CA VAL A 215 4.42 -13.69 8.89
C VAL A 215 4.57 -13.40 10.38
N ASN A 216 5.75 -12.96 10.79
CA ASN A 216 5.92 -12.44 12.12
C ASN A 216 5.10 -11.14 12.25
N LYS A 217 4.28 -11.06 13.28
CA LYS A 217 3.53 -9.83 13.57
C LYS A 217 4.56 -8.77 13.94
N HIS A 218 4.64 -7.73 13.13
CA HIS A 218 5.40 -6.53 13.49
C HIS A 218 4.45 -5.63 14.28
N GLU A 219 4.89 -5.16 15.42
CA GLU A 219 4.16 -4.13 16.16
C GLU A 219 4.11 -2.85 15.32
N ALA A 220 2.98 -2.16 15.38
CA ALA A 220 2.83 -0.94 14.61
C ALA A 220 3.72 0.16 15.19
N ASP A 221 4.53 0.80 14.36
CA ASP A 221 5.30 1.97 14.78
C ASP A 221 4.36 3.11 15.18
N TYR A 222 4.60 3.70 16.34
CA TYR A 222 3.92 4.89 16.84
C TYR A 222 4.94 5.80 17.55
N LEU A 223 4.60 7.06 17.71
CA LEU A 223 5.40 8.03 18.48
C LEU A 223 4.93 8.05 19.94
N ASP A 224 5.86 8.11 20.87
CA ASP A 224 5.56 8.41 22.27
C ASP A 224 5.17 9.90 22.48
N GLU A 225 4.93 10.31 23.72
CA GLU A 225 4.52 11.68 24.03
C GLU A 225 5.63 12.71 23.75
N GLU A 226 6.88 12.40 24.04
CA GLU A 226 8.03 13.28 23.80
C GLU A 226 8.25 13.45 22.28
N GLU A 227 8.28 12.34 21.55
CA GLU A 227 8.41 12.32 20.10
C GLU A 227 7.26 13.09 19.41
N THR A 228 6.03 12.92 19.94
CA THR A 228 4.83 13.61 19.45
C THR A 228 4.91 15.11 19.70
N THR A 229 5.33 15.51 20.90
CA THR A 229 5.53 16.93 21.25
C THR A 229 6.61 17.55 20.40
N LYS A 230 7.73 16.86 20.20
CA LYS A 230 8.83 17.30 19.34
C LYS A 230 8.36 17.48 17.88
N LEU A 231 7.58 16.52 17.36
CA LEU A 231 6.96 16.61 16.04
C LEU A 231 6.09 17.86 15.92
N LEU A 232 5.17 18.09 16.86
CA LEU A 232 4.25 19.23 16.85
C LEU A 232 4.98 20.58 16.91
N ASN A 233 6.01 20.69 17.76
CA ASN A 233 6.82 21.91 17.87
C ASN A 233 7.59 22.18 16.56
N THR A 234 8.18 21.16 15.97
CA THR A 234 8.94 21.29 14.73
C THR A 234 8.03 21.66 13.53
N LEU A 235 6.76 21.28 13.57
CA LEU A 235 5.78 21.59 12.51
C LEU A 235 5.40 23.08 12.47
N GLN A 236 5.63 23.86 13.53
CA GLN A 236 5.15 25.25 13.60
C GLN A 236 5.72 26.16 12.51
N THR A 237 6.93 25.89 12.05
CA THR A 237 7.63 26.68 11.01
C THR A 237 7.40 26.17 9.60
N GLU A 238 6.66 25.08 9.43
CA GLU A 238 6.45 24.45 8.13
C GLU A 238 5.22 25.04 7.38
N PRO A 239 5.14 24.86 6.05
CA PRO A 239 4.05 25.41 5.24
C PRO A 239 2.67 24.97 5.74
N GLN A 240 1.74 25.93 5.81
CA GLN A 240 0.40 25.79 6.37
C GLN A 240 -0.35 24.53 5.89
N PRO A 241 -0.39 24.18 4.57
CA PRO A 241 -1.13 22.99 4.11
C PRO A 241 -0.66 21.70 4.74
N PHE A 242 0.66 21.53 4.87
CA PHE A 242 1.24 20.30 5.43
C PHE A 242 1.18 20.31 6.96
N ARG A 243 1.45 21.44 7.59
CA ARG A 243 1.33 21.61 9.04
C ARG A 243 -0.05 21.20 9.53
N THR A 244 -1.09 21.79 8.95
CA THR A 244 -2.48 21.49 9.33
C THR A 244 -2.86 20.05 8.98
N ALA A 245 -2.44 19.54 7.81
CA ALA A 245 -2.71 18.15 7.41
C ALA A 245 -2.13 17.12 8.40
N ILE A 246 -0.88 17.29 8.82
CA ILE A 246 -0.22 16.37 9.77
C ILE A 246 -0.87 16.45 11.15
N GLN A 247 -1.14 17.65 11.65
CA GLN A 247 -1.83 17.84 12.92
C GLN A 247 -3.23 17.21 12.89
N LEU A 248 -4.01 17.43 11.82
CA LEU A 248 -5.33 16.82 11.67
C LEU A 248 -5.26 15.28 11.68
N LEU A 249 -4.31 14.70 10.94
CA LEU A 249 -4.12 13.24 10.92
C LEU A 249 -3.80 12.69 12.32
N LEU A 250 -2.95 13.39 13.08
CA LEU A 250 -2.57 13.00 14.43
C LEU A 250 -3.76 13.11 15.41
N PHE A 251 -4.45 14.23 15.43
CA PHE A 251 -5.54 14.47 16.40
C PHE A 251 -6.82 13.69 16.12
N THR A 252 -7.06 13.31 14.85
CA THR A 252 -8.29 12.59 14.46
C THR A 252 -8.07 11.11 14.19
N GLY A 253 -6.86 10.71 13.87
CA GLY A 253 -6.54 9.35 13.44
C GLY A 253 -7.17 8.93 12.11
N ILE A 254 -7.66 9.87 11.29
CA ILE A 254 -8.24 9.56 9.97
C ILE A 254 -7.17 9.04 9.00
N ARG A 255 -7.59 8.32 7.97
CA ARG A 255 -6.67 7.84 6.93
C ARG A 255 -6.27 8.99 6.01
N ARG A 256 -5.05 8.92 5.44
CA ARG A 256 -4.56 9.90 4.46
C ARG A 256 -5.56 10.19 3.34
N GLY A 257 -6.15 9.16 2.76
CA GLY A 257 -7.13 9.33 1.68
C GLY A 257 -8.45 9.94 2.16
N GLU A 258 -8.86 9.70 3.39
CA GLU A 258 -10.00 10.33 4.03
C GLU A 258 -9.72 11.84 4.23
N MET A 259 -8.54 12.21 4.72
CA MET A 259 -8.10 13.60 4.84
C MET A 259 -8.09 14.32 3.48
N CYS A 260 -7.48 13.73 2.45
CA CYS A 260 -7.49 14.31 1.09
C CYS A 260 -8.91 14.41 0.50
N GLY A 261 -9.84 13.61 0.99
CA GLY A 261 -11.24 13.59 0.58
C GLY A 261 -12.14 14.59 1.31
N LEU A 262 -11.65 15.26 2.37
CA LEU A 262 -12.44 16.23 3.12
C LEU A 262 -12.83 17.44 2.26
N SER A 263 -14.09 17.83 2.35
CA SER A 263 -14.64 19.08 1.82
C SER A 263 -15.08 19.98 2.96
N TRP A 264 -15.16 21.27 2.73
CA TRP A 264 -15.60 22.24 3.74
C TRP A 264 -16.99 21.93 4.29
N GLU A 265 -17.88 21.37 3.46
CA GLU A 265 -19.23 20.92 3.85
C GLU A 265 -19.25 19.72 4.83
N ASP A 266 -18.12 19.03 5.00
CA ASP A 266 -17.99 17.91 5.92
C ASP A 266 -17.62 18.35 7.33
N ILE A 267 -17.29 19.63 7.53
CA ILE A 267 -16.89 20.21 8.81
C ILE A 267 -18.04 21.00 9.38
N ASP A 268 -18.51 20.55 10.52
CA ASP A 268 -19.54 21.22 11.31
C ASP A 268 -18.84 22.02 12.41
N PHE A 269 -18.69 23.33 12.17
CA PHE A 269 -17.99 24.23 13.07
C PHE A 269 -18.76 24.50 14.36
N ASP A 270 -20.09 24.49 14.31
CA ASP A 270 -20.95 24.76 15.48
C ASP A 270 -20.88 23.61 16.49
N HIS A 271 -20.84 22.38 15.98
CA HIS A 271 -20.81 21.18 16.80
C HIS A 271 -19.42 20.57 16.94
N ASN A 272 -18.37 21.15 16.34
CA ASN A 272 -17.00 20.62 16.31
C ASN A 272 -16.94 19.17 15.82
N VAL A 273 -17.52 18.88 14.66
CA VAL A 273 -17.61 17.54 14.10
C VAL A 273 -17.09 17.50 12.68
N ILE A 274 -16.26 16.50 12.38
CA ILE A 274 -15.85 16.17 11.01
C ILE A 274 -16.57 14.90 10.57
N ARG A 275 -17.22 14.95 9.39
CA ARG A 275 -17.92 13.82 8.77
C ARG A 275 -17.04 13.20 7.69
N ILE A 276 -16.63 11.95 7.91
CA ILE A 276 -15.81 11.20 6.95
C ILE A 276 -16.75 10.47 6.00
N LYS A 277 -16.83 10.93 4.75
CA LYS A 277 -17.75 10.41 3.71
C LYS A 277 -17.02 9.81 2.51
N ARG A 278 -15.78 10.23 2.24
CA ARG A 278 -15.03 9.97 1.01
C ARG A 278 -13.61 9.51 1.31
N ASN A 279 -13.03 8.80 0.35
CA ASN A 279 -11.63 8.39 0.39
C ASN A 279 -11.01 8.66 -0.98
N VAL A 280 -10.01 9.54 -1.03
CA VAL A 280 -9.28 9.86 -2.26
C VAL A 280 -8.09 8.92 -2.41
N LEU A 281 -8.03 8.27 -3.55
CA LEU A 281 -7.00 7.30 -3.91
C LEU A 281 -6.27 7.73 -5.18
N TYR A 282 -5.13 7.13 -5.42
CA TYR A 282 -4.34 7.32 -6.62
C TYR A 282 -3.83 5.98 -7.14
N THR A 283 -3.97 5.76 -8.43
CA THR A 283 -3.23 4.73 -9.15
C THR A 283 -2.58 5.34 -10.39
N GLN A 284 -1.54 4.71 -10.91
CA GLN A 284 -0.86 5.19 -12.11
C GLN A 284 -1.77 5.13 -13.35
N GLU A 285 -2.70 4.18 -13.38
CA GLU A 285 -3.61 3.95 -14.51
C GLU A 285 -4.81 4.90 -14.50
N THR A 286 -5.39 5.17 -13.30
CA THR A 286 -6.63 5.97 -13.18
C THR A 286 -6.38 7.41 -12.73
N GLY A 287 -5.14 7.76 -12.37
CA GLY A 287 -4.88 9.03 -11.72
C GLY A 287 -5.47 9.12 -10.29
N VAL A 288 -5.77 10.34 -9.86
CA VAL A 288 -6.46 10.59 -8.60
C VAL A 288 -7.96 10.40 -8.79
N TYR A 289 -8.59 9.62 -7.91
CA TYR A 289 -10.04 9.38 -7.96
C TYR A 289 -10.62 9.24 -6.55
N GLU A 290 -11.91 9.48 -6.45
CA GLU A 290 -12.69 9.24 -5.24
C GLU A 290 -13.22 7.82 -5.22
N ASP A 291 -13.11 7.17 -4.07
CA ASP A 291 -13.71 5.86 -3.82
C ASP A 291 -14.64 5.97 -2.61
N THR A 292 -15.73 5.24 -2.66
CA THR A 292 -16.58 5.07 -1.49
C THR A 292 -15.81 4.31 -0.40
N PRO A 293 -16.04 4.60 0.89
CA PRO A 293 -15.48 3.82 1.96
C PRO A 293 -15.78 2.33 1.80
N LYS A 294 -14.81 1.46 2.17
CA LYS A 294 -14.94 -0.01 1.97
C LYS A 294 -16.15 -0.64 2.69
N THR A 295 -16.63 -0.02 3.75
CA THR A 295 -17.71 -0.53 4.60
C THR A 295 -18.59 0.62 5.07
N ALA A 296 -19.85 0.35 5.38
CA ALA A 296 -20.76 1.33 5.98
C ALA A 296 -20.19 1.94 7.28
N THR A 297 -19.40 1.18 8.03
CA THR A 297 -18.71 1.62 9.26
C THR A 297 -17.58 2.63 9.01
N SER A 298 -17.15 2.80 7.76
CA SER A 298 -16.14 3.79 7.40
C SER A 298 -16.74 5.21 7.27
N VAL A 299 -18.05 5.32 7.01
CA VAL A 299 -18.77 6.60 7.11
C VAL A 299 -19.02 6.87 8.58
N ARG A 300 -18.43 7.93 9.10
CA ARG A 300 -18.49 8.25 10.53
C ARG A 300 -18.36 9.75 10.78
N ALA A 301 -18.86 10.17 11.94
CA ALA A 301 -18.64 11.52 12.48
C ALA A 301 -17.60 11.44 13.60
N ILE A 302 -16.66 12.36 13.61
CA ILE A 302 -15.60 12.45 14.60
C ILE A 302 -15.73 13.79 15.31
N LYS A 303 -15.97 13.75 16.60
CA LYS A 303 -15.91 14.95 17.47
C LYS A 303 -14.44 15.38 17.60
N ILE A 304 -14.16 16.64 17.42
CA ILE A 304 -12.82 17.22 17.54
C ILE A 304 -12.82 18.33 18.62
N SER A 305 -11.64 18.63 19.13
CA SER A 305 -11.48 19.69 20.13
C SER A 305 -11.56 21.08 19.50
N SER A 306 -11.82 22.09 20.32
CA SER A 306 -11.77 23.50 19.90
C SER A 306 -10.40 23.88 19.33
N HIS A 307 -9.31 23.30 19.85
CA HIS A 307 -7.97 23.48 19.29
C HIS A 307 -7.88 23.03 17.82
N VAL A 308 -8.42 21.86 17.49
CA VAL A 308 -8.40 21.36 16.09
C VAL A 308 -9.30 22.20 15.19
N ILE A 309 -10.43 22.71 15.70
CA ILE A 309 -11.27 23.66 14.96
C ILE A 309 -10.49 24.95 14.69
N GLY A 310 -9.76 25.48 15.68
CA GLY A 310 -8.88 26.63 15.49
C GLY A 310 -7.87 26.43 14.36
N LEU A 311 -7.18 25.28 14.36
CA LEU A 311 -6.23 24.93 13.28
C LEU A 311 -6.88 24.89 11.89
N ILE A 312 -8.13 24.45 11.81
CA ILE A 312 -8.88 24.39 10.55
C ILE A 312 -9.32 25.78 10.12
N ASN A 313 -9.72 26.64 11.04
CA ASN A 313 -10.06 28.05 10.76
C ASN A 313 -8.84 28.82 10.26
N ASP A 314 -7.69 28.73 10.96
CA ASP A 314 -6.44 29.37 10.52
C ASP A 314 -6.05 28.90 9.10
N TYR A 315 -6.32 27.61 8.80
CA TYR A 315 -6.06 27.08 7.47
C TYR A 315 -7.04 27.64 6.42
N ARG A 316 -8.30 27.85 6.79
CA ARG A 316 -9.32 28.44 5.91
C ARG A 316 -8.97 29.88 5.58
N GLU A 317 -8.59 30.68 6.58
CA GLU A 317 -8.12 32.04 6.39
C GLU A 317 -6.91 32.11 5.47
N TRP A 318 -5.93 31.23 5.70
CA TRP A 318 -4.77 31.10 4.80
C TRP A 318 -5.18 30.76 3.37
N GLN A 319 -6.15 29.86 3.17
CA GLN A 319 -6.63 29.47 1.85
C GLN A 319 -7.33 30.64 1.14
N GLU A 320 -8.14 31.40 1.85
CA GLU A 320 -8.81 32.62 1.36
C GLU A 320 -7.78 33.71 0.97
N GLU A 321 -6.71 33.87 1.75
CA GLU A 321 -5.60 34.75 1.38
C GLU A 321 -4.90 34.32 0.10
N GLN A 322 -4.63 33.02 -0.06
CA GLN A 322 -4.00 32.51 -1.29
C GLN A 322 -4.92 32.71 -2.50
N GLN A 323 -6.22 32.50 -2.35
CA GLN A 323 -7.21 32.76 -3.39
C GLN A 323 -7.18 34.23 -3.84
N ASN A 324 -7.15 35.14 -2.91
CA ASN A 324 -7.08 36.59 -3.19
C ASN A 324 -5.73 36.96 -3.88
N LYS A 325 -4.62 36.35 -3.47
CA LYS A 325 -3.29 36.60 -4.07
C LYS A 325 -3.17 36.05 -5.49
N CYS A 326 -3.78 34.90 -5.76
CA CYS A 326 -3.62 34.18 -7.04
C CYS A 326 -4.66 34.59 -8.10
N SER A 327 -5.74 35.29 -7.70
CA SER A 327 -6.80 35.77 -8.62
C SER A 327 -7.19 34.75 -9.70
N ASN A 328 -6.91 35.03 -10.96
CA ASN A 328 -7.27 34.19 -12.12
C ASN A 328 -6.55 32.84 -12.21
N GLN A 329 -5.50 32.60 -11.40
CA GLN A 329 -4.79 31.33 -11.37
C GLN A 329 -5.34 30.36 -10.33
N TRP A 330 -6.23 30.85 -9.46
CA TRP A 330 -6.88 30.01 -8.46
C TRP A 330 -7.83 29.01 -9.13
N ARG A 331 -7.70 27.75 -8.73
CA ARG A 331 -8.61 26.69 -9.14
C ARG A 331 -9.58 26.40 -8.01
N GLU A 332 -10.84 26.77 -8.23
CA GLU A 332 -11.89 26.53 -7.26
C GLU A 332 -12.02 25.04 -6.95
N SER A 333 -12.01 24.71 -5.69
CA SER A 333 -12.18 23.35 -5.19
C SER A 333 -12.93 23.35 -3.86
N LYS A 334 -13.91 22.46 -3.72
CA LYS A 334 -14.62 22.26 -2.45
C LYS A 334 -13.74 21.57 -1.39
N ARG A 335 -12.52 21.12 -1.75
CA ARG A 335 -11.63 20.38 -0.86
C ARG A 335 -11.00 21.28 0.18
N VAL A 336 -10.91 20.75 1.41
CA VAL A 336 -10.20 21.45 2.49
C VAL A 336 -8.71 21.55 2.13
N PHE A 337 -8.05 20.45 1.80
CA PHE A 337 -6.60 20.46 1.58
C PHE A 337 -6.23 20.68 0.12
N THR A 338 -5.69 21.88 -0.16
CA THR A 338 -5.22 22.31 -1.47
C THR A 338 -3.78 22.84 -1.38
N ASN A 339 -3.15 22.99 -2.55
CA ASN A 339 -1.93 23.79 -2.67
C ASN A 339 -2.29 25.30 -2.75
N ALA A 340 -1.25 26.15 -2.88
CA ALA A 340 -1.41 27.60 -2.97
C ALA A 340 -2.20 28.09 -4.21
N LEU A 341 -2.51 27.23 -5.17
CA LEU A 341 -3.31 27.53 -6.36
C LEU A 341 -4.73 26.92 -6.29
N GLY A 342 -5.18 26.44 -5.13
CA GLY A 342 -6.49 25.83 -4.95
C GLY A 342 -6.60 24.38 -5.47
N VAL A 343 -5.54 23.81 -6.03
CA VAL A 343 -5.55 22.42 -6.53
C VAL A 343 -5.52 21.44 -5.35
N PRO A 344 -6.43 20.45 -5.28
CA PRO A 344 -6.44 19.45 -4.21
C PRO A 344 -5.09 18.75 -4.03
N LEU A 345 -4.67 18.56 -2.79
CA LEU A 345 -3.40 17.89 -2.47
C LEU A 345 -3.45 16.44 -2.96
N HIS A 346 -2.45 16.10 -3.76
CA HIS A 346 -2.27 14.71 -4.20
C HIS A 346 -1.90 13.82 -3.01
N PRO A 347 -2.55 12.66 -2.79
CA PRO A 347 -2.31 11.82 -1.61
C PRO A 347 -0.83 11.43 -1.38
N SER A 348 -0.08 11.19 -2.47
CA SER A 348 1.35 10.87 -2.36
C SER A 348 2.21 12.05 -1.95
N SER A 349 1.78 13.30 -2.19
CA SER A 349 2.54 14.51 -1.82
C SER A 349 2.71 14.62 -0.32
N VAL A 350 1.63 14.39 0.44
CA VAL A 350 1.65 14.46 1.90
C VAL A 350 2.60 13.43 2.50
N SER A 351 2.55 12.17 2.02
CA SER A 351 3.47 11.13 2.50
C SER A 351 4.93 11.40 2.15
N LYS A 352 5.21 11.90 0.92
CA LYS A 352 6.57 12.25 0.50
C LYS A 352 7.09 13.46 1.26
N TRP A 353 6.24 14.43 1.52
CA TRP A 353 6.59 15.60 2.29
C TRP A 353 6.92 15.20 3.74
N PHE A 354 6.08 14.40 4.39
CA PHE A 354 6.29 13.96 5.76
C PHE A 354 7.60 13.16 5.93
N ALA A 355 7.92 12.27 5.01
CA ALA A 355 9.18 11.52 5.04
C ALA A 355 10.40 12.44 4.95
N ARG A 356 10.35 13.47 4.04
CA ARG A 356 11.44 14.46 3.91
C ARG A 356 11.52 15.38 5.13
N PHE A 357 10.38 15.77 5.68
CA PHE A 357 10.30 16.59 6.88
C PHE A 357 10.97 15.89 8.06
N ASN A 358 10.65 14.61 8.32
CA ASN A 358 11.29 13.83 9.37
C ASN A 358 12.81 13.73 9.15
N GLN A 359 13.25 13.44 7.94
CA GLN A 359 14.67 13.35 7.61
C GLN A 359 15.40 14.68 7.79
N LYS A 360 14.83 15.79 7.31
CA LYS A 360 15.40 17.14 7.41
C LYS A 360 15.61 17.59 8.86
N ASN A 361 14.69 17.22 9.74
CA ASN A 361 14.65 17.68 11.12
C ASN A 361 15.20 16.66 12.14
N GLY A 362 15.81 15.56 11.66
CA GLY A 362 16.37 14.52 12.54
C GLY A 362 15.31 13.85 13.43
N LEU A 363 14.06 13.79 12.95
CA LEU A 363 12.98 13.10 13.63
C LEU A 363 13.01 11.61 13.27
N ARG A 364 12.46 10.77 14.14
CA ARG A 364 12.33 9.33 13.89
C ARG A 364 11.59 9.11 12.57
N HIS A 365 12.16 8.26 11.72
CA HIS A 365 11.52 7.89 10.46
C HIS A 365 10.36 6.94 10.70
N ILE A 366 9.13 7.44 10.57
CA ILE A 366 7.90 6.66 10.61
C ILE A 366 7.08 6.90 9.35
N PRO A 367 6.32 5.90 8.86
CA PRO A 367 5.34 6.11 7.80
C PRO A 367 4.23 7.07 8.24
N LEU A 368 3.67 7.85 7.30
CA LEU A 368 2.56 8.77 7.62
C LEU A 368 1.37 8.07 8.32
N HIS A 369 1.13 6.78 8.00
CA HIS A 369 0.05 6.01 8.63
C HIS A 369 0.29 5.75 10.12
N SER A 370 1.54 5.82 10.58
CA SER A 370 1.89 5.69 12.01
C SER A 370 1.33 6.81 12.87
N LEU A 371 1.03 8.00 12.31
CA LEU A 371 0.32 9.05 13.06
C LEU A 371 -1.06 8.58 13.56
N ARG A 372 -1.73 7.73 12.77
CA ARG A 372 -2.99 7.11 13.20
C ARG A 372 -2.76 6.09 14.32
N HIS A 373 -1.65 5.36 14.28
CA HIS A 373 -1.26 4.45 15.36
C HIS A 373 -0.91 5.25 16.63
N THR A 374 -0.17 6.34 16.48
CA THR A 374 0.13 7.29 17.57
C THR A 374 -1.15 7.82 18.21
N SER A 375 -2.08 8.34 17.41
CA SER A 375 -3.39 8.82 17.90
C SER A 375 -4.14 7.76 18.73
N ALA A 376 -4.16 6.53 18.22
CA ALA A 376 -4.86 5.44 18.91
C ALA A 376 -4.13 4.99 20.18
N SER A 377 -2.81 4.89 20.15
CA SER A 377 -1.99 4.52 21.33
C SER A 377 -2.17 5.54 22.44
N ILE A 378 -2.07 6.82 22.13
CA ILE A 378 -2.29 7.90 23.12
C ILE A 378 -3.70 7.80 23.73
N LEU A 379 -4.74 7.58 22.93
CA LEU A 379 -6.11 7.45 23.45
C LEU A 379 -6.27 6.24 24.37
N VAL A 380 -5.70 5.09 24.01
CA VAL A 380 -5.79 3.87 24.81
C VAL A 380 -4.99 4.01 26.11
N MET A 381 -3.78 4.59 26.07
CA MET A 381 -2.96 4.85 27.24
C MET A 381 -3.63 5.81 28.22
N ASN A 382 -4.43 6.76 27.71
CA ASN A 382 -5.24 7.66 28.53
C ASN A 382 -6.62 7.09 28.91
N GLY A 383 -6.80 5.78 28.91
CA GLY A 383 -7.98 5.09 29.42
C GLY A 383 -9.21 5.15 28.54
N VAL A 384 -9.11 5.62 27.29
CA VAL A 384 -10.27 5.62 26.37
C VAL A 384 -10.60 4.19 25.96
N PRO A 385 -11.86 3.71 26.15
CA PRO A 385 -12.23 2.35 25.85
C PRO A 385 -11.93 1.96 24.39
N LEU A 386 -11.35 0.77 24.19
CA LEU A 386 -10.91 0.29 22.87
C LEU A 386 -12.01 0.33 21.80
N ASN A 387 -13.25 0.03 22.19
CA ASN A 387 -14.39 0.09 21.28
C ASN A 387 -14.69 1.53 20.80
N ALA A 388 -14.48 2.53 21.66
CA ALA A 388 -14.62 3.94 21.30
C ALA A 388 -13.48 4.36 20.33
N VAL A 389 -12.24 3.97 20.60
CA VAL A 389 -11.10 4.19 19.72
C VAL A 389 -11.32 3.50 18.37
N SER A 390 -11.77 2.24 18.36
CA SER A 390 -12.08 1.49 17.14
C SER A 390 -13.14 2.18 16.25
N LYS A 391 -14.24 2.64 16.87
CA LYS A 391 -15.30 3.41 16.19
C LYS A 391 -14.77 4.72 15.63
N ARG A 392 -14.02 5.49 16.43
CA ARG A 392 -13.40 6.75 16.01
C ARG A 392 -12.51 6.56 14.78
N LEU A 393 -11.69 5.52 14.80
CA LEU A 393 -10.80 5.19 13.69
C LEU A 393 -11.56 4.61 12.47
N GLY A 394 -12.76 4.06 12.64
CA GLY A 394 -13.50 3.36 11.59
C GLY A 394 -12.84 2.02 11.21
N HIS A 395 -12.51 1.20 12.20
CA HIS A 395 -12.14 -0.19 12.00
C HIS A 395 -13.40 -1.03 11.90
N ALA A 396 -13.43 -1.95 10.93
CA ALA A 396 -14.58 -2.84 10.73
C ALA A 396 -14.76 -3.83 11.89
N CYS A 397 -13.69 -4.15 12.62
CA CYS A 397 -13.70 -5.07 13.75
C CYS A 397 -12.78 -4.55 14.85
N ALA A 398 -13.25 -4.60 16.10
CA ALA A 398 -12.47 -4.23 17.29
C ALA A 398 -11.21 -5.13 17.45
N ALA A 399 -11.26 -6.38 16.99
CA ALA A 399 -10.12 -7.28 16.98
C ALA A 399 -8.94 -6.72 16.16
N THR A 400 -9.20 -5.91 15.11
CA THR A 400 -8.14 -5.22 14.36
C THR A 400 -7.39 -4.24 15.26
N THR A 401 -8.13 -3.46 16.07
CA THR A 401 -7.55 -2.52 17.03
C THR A 401 -6.78 -3.28 18.11
N SER A 402 -7.37 -4.31 18.71
CA SER A 402 -6.71 -5.14 19.73
C SER A 402 -5.40 -5.76 19.23
N ASN A 403 -5.39 -6.34 18.02
CA ASN A 403 -4.20 -6.95 17.45
C ASN A 403 -3.06 -5.95 17.14
N ILE A 404 -3.39 -4.70 16.79
CA ILE A 404 -2.41 -3.66 16.47
C ILE A 404 -1.81 -3.06 17.75
N TYR A 405 -2.62 -2.92 18.81
CA TYR A 405 -2.26 -2.22 20.04
C TYR A 405 -2.04 -3.17 21.24
N SER A 406 -1.71 -4.44 20.98
CA SER A 406 -1.48 -5.44 22.05
C SER A 406 -0.37 -5.06 23.03
N HIS A 407 0.64 -4.31 22.60
CA HIS A 407 1.70 -3.80 23.46
C HIS A 407 1.21 -2.72 24.44
N VAL A 408 0.27 -1.87 24.01
CA VAL A 408 -0.34 -0.83 24.85
C VAL A 408 -1.17 -1.48 25.98
N PHE A 409 -1.74 -2.68 25.73
CA PHE A 409 -2.47 -3.41 26.77
C PHE A 409 -1.57 -3.93 27.90
N ARG A 410 -0.32 -4.29 27.59
CA ARG A 410 0.64 -4.69 28.65
C ARG A 410 0.95 -3.52 29.56
N MET A 411 1.20 -2.33 28.99
CA MET A 411 1.40 -1.12 29.79
C MET A 411 0.12 -0.72 30.56
N ALA A 412 -1.06 -0.86 29.94
CA ALA A 412 -2.32 -0.59 30.62
C ALA A 412 -2.62 -1.59 31.76
N ASP A 413 -2.14 -2.82 31.67
CA ASP A 413 -2.25 -3.83 32.73
C ASP A 413 -1.33 -3.52 33.92
N GLU A 414 -0.10 -3.04 33.65
CA GLU A 414 0.81 -2.50 34.65
C GLU A 414 0.20 -1.30 35.38
N MET A 415 -0.35 -0.33 34.63
CA MET A 415 -1.06 0.83 35.21
C MET A 415 -2.30 0.43 36.01
N ALA A 416 -3.03 -0.61 35.59
CA ALA A 416 -4.19 -1.12 36.31
C ALA A 416 -3.80 -1.77 37.65
N ALA A 417 -2.68 -2.49 37.65
CA ALA A 417 -2.12 -3.06 38.91
C ALA A 417 -1.73 -1.94 39.88
N GLU A 418 -1.01 -0.92 39.43
CA GLU A 418 -0.64 0.24 40.24
C GLU A 418 -1.87 1.01 40.73
N ALA A 419 -2.88 1.22 39.88
CA ALA A 419 -4.12 1.89 40.25
C ALA A 419 -4.92 1.09 41.31
N LEU A 420 -4.90 -0.24 41.26
CA LEU A 420 -5.52 -1.07 42.30
C LEU A 420 -4.78 -0.93 43.66
N ASP A 421 -3.47 -0.95 43.64
CA ASP A 421 -2.66 -0.75 44.82
C ASP A 421 -2.90 0.64 45.42
N ASP A 422 -2.92 1.69 44.62
CA ASP A 422 -3.23 3.05 45.04
C ASP A 422 -4.62 3.18 45.65
N VAL A 423 -5.64 2.59 45.07
CA VAL A 423 -7.02 2.64 45.61
C VAL A 423 -7.18 1.84 46.91
N ILE A 424 -6.52 0.68 46.98
CA ILE A 424 -6.66 -0.21 48.17
C ILE A 424 -5.81 0.31 49.34
N PHE A 425 -4.55 0.70 49.08
CA PHE A 425 -3.61 1.01 50.15
C PHE A 425 -3.60 2.50 50.58
N LYS A 426 -3.91 3.46 49.69
CA LYS A 426 -4.08 4.88 50.09
C LYS A 426 -5.33 5.11 50.95
N LYS A 427 -6.43 4.37 50.73
CA LYS A 427 -7.60 4.41 51.64
C LYS A 427 -7.31 3.86 53.05
N THR A 428 -6.34 2.98 53.19
CA THR A 428 -5.98 2.41 54.48
C THR A 428 -5.14 3.38 55.33
N SER A 429 -4.36 4.25 54.70
CA SER A 429 -3.54 5.27 55.42
C SER A 429 -4.34 6.49 55.90
N GLU A 430 -5.43 6.85 55.23
CA GLU A 430 -6.32 7.94 55.67
C GLU A 430 -7.23 7.51 56.87
N ASN A 431 -7.57 6.22 56.99
CA ASN A 431 -8.38 5.70 58.09
C ASN A 431 -7.59 5.39 59.37
N HIS A 432 -6.26 5.52 59.37
CA HIS A 432 -5.42 5.33 60.56
C HIS A 432 -4.90 6.65 61.15
N SER A 433 -5.32 7.80 60.62
CA SER A 433 -4.95 9.15 61.09
C SER A 433 -6.14 9.96 61.63
N ALA A 434 -7.25 9.30 61.98
CA ALA A 434 -8.42 9.93 62.59
C ALA A 434 -8.61 9.44 64.06
#